data_565cc1ab9d7ac8bdf1fa92b41370b453
#
_entry.id   565cc1ab9d7ac8bdf1fa92b41370b453
#
_cell.length_a   1.000
_cell.length_b   1.000
_cell.length_c   1.000
_cell.angle_alpha   90.00
_cell.angle_beta   90.00
_cell.angle_gamma   90.00
#
_symmetry.space_group_name_H-M   'P 1'
#
loop_
_entity.id
_entity.type
_entity.pdbx_description
1 polymer ?
#
loop_
_entity_poly.entity_id
_entity_poly.type
_entity_poly.pdbx_seq_one_letter_code
_entity_poly.pdbx_strand_id
1 'polypeptide(L)'
;RISEEVITTDYGKFTSIFYEDTITSLIHFVLIKNIIDSTMPTTVRVHVQNVLTDTIKSTNLSTWPLDSALKKISKSKQGAMVFITENLSTNHINYLKTTKLRSVKSMQKTDDYRTVGIGAQILSDIGVKDMILLSTPKVYHGINAFGLNVIKYISK
;
A
#
# COMPACT_ATOMS: atom_id res chain seq x y z
N ARG A 1 3.88 5.43 -15.45
CA ARG A 1 2.41 5.49 -15.59
C ARG A 1 1.97 4.86 -16.90
N ILE A 2 0.82 4.16 -16.88
CA ILE A 2 0.18 3.59 -18.07
C ILE A 2 -1.12 4.34 -18.38
N SER A 3 -1.98 4.53 -17.37
CA SER A 3 -3.27 5.20 -17.52
C SER A 3 -3.70 5.92 -16.25
N GLU A 4 -4.63 6.84 -16.40
CA GLU A 4 -5.26 7.57 -15.31
C GLU A 4 -6.76 7.70 -15.61
N GLU A 5 -7.62 7.33 -14.65
CA GLU A 5 -9.06 7.31 -14.82
C GLU A 5 -9.79 7.64 -13.51
N VAL A 6 -10.98 8.22 -13.61
CA VAL A 6 -11.85 8.40 -12.44
C VAL A 6 -12.75 7.18 -12.30
N ILE A 7 -12.70 6.54 -11.14
CA ILE A 7 -13.53 5.38 -10.81
C ILE A 7 -14.50 5.70 -9.66
N THR A 8 -15.68 5.09 -9.70
CA THR A 8 -16.67 5.16 -8.63
C THR A 8 -16.71 3.82 -7.90
N THR A 9 -16.62 3.87 -6.58
CA THR A 9 -16.64 2.71 -5.70
C THR A 9 -17.69 2.89 -4.59
N ASP A 10 -17.94 1.87 -3.80
CA ASP A 10 -18.80 1.95 -2.60
C ASP A 10 -18.26 2.94 -1.55
N TYR A 11 -17.01 3.34 -1.66
CA TYR A 11 -16.35 4.32 -0.78
C TYR A 11 -16.33 5.74 -1.36
N GLY A 12 -16.88 5.93 -2.56
CA GLY A 12 -16.92 7.20 -3.29
C GLY A 12 -16.06 7.21 -4.54
N LYS A 13 -15.83 8.42 -5.08
CA LYS A 13 -15.02 8.62 -6.28
C LYS A 13 -13.55 8.77 -5.94
N PHE A 14 -12.71 8.14 -6.76
CA PHE A 14 -11.26 8.22 -6.72
C PHE A 14 -10.68 8.44 -8.10
N THR A 15 -9.56 9.13 -8.19
CA THR A 15 -8.68 9.06 -9.36
C THR A 15 -7.82 7.82 -9.22
N SER A 16 -7.83 6.94 -10.21
CA SER A 16 -6.99 5.73 -10.26
C SER A 16 -5.87 5.96 -11.27
N ILE A 17 -4.61 5.72 -10.85
CA ILE A 17 -3.46 5.76 -11.73
C ILE A 17 -2.79 4.40 -11.71
N PHE A 18 -2.51 3.86 -12.89
CA PHE A 18 -1.89 2.56 -13.08
C PHE A 18 -0.42 2.70 -13.47
N TYR A 19 0.42 1.80 -12.94
CA TYR A 19 1.87 1.77 -13.16
C TYR A 19 2.31 0.35 -13.52
N GLU A 20 3.15 0.22 -14.51
CA GLU A 20 3.81 -1.04 -14.85
C GLU A 20 5.20 -1.08 -14.21
N ASP A 21 5.49 -2.16 -13.51
CA ASP A 21 6.84 -2.49 -13.08
C ASP A 21 7.59 -3.10 -14.28
N THR A 22 8.57 -2.38 -14.80
CA THR A 22 9.32 -2.78 -16.00
C THR A 22 10.19 -4.03 -15.81
N ILE A 23 10.42 -4.46 -14.59
CA ILE A 23 11.20 -5.66 -14.26
C ILE A 23 10.31 -6.91 -14.26
N THR A 24 9.11 -6.81 -13.69
CA THR A 24 8.20 -7.93 -13.50
C THR A 24 6.99 -7.93 -14.41
N SER A 25 6.77 -6.82 -15.13
CA SER A 25 5.53 -6.56 -15.90
C SER A 25 4.25 -6.62 -15.06
N LEU A 26 4.37 -6.49 -13.74
CA LEU A 26 3.21 -6.41 -12.86
C LEU A 26 2.62 -5.01 -12.89
N ILE A 27 1.30 -4.95 -12.86
CA ILE A 27 0.58 -3.69 -12.79
C ILE A 27 0.26 -3.38 -11.33
N HIS A 28 0.77 -2.25 -10.85
CA HIS A 28 0.41 -1.64 -9.58
C HIS A 28 -0.51 -0.45 -9.82
N PHE A 29 -1.27 -0.03 -8.82
CA PHE A 29 -2.11 1.16 -8.99
C PHE A 29 -2.29 1.91 -7.67
N VAL A 30 -2.72 3.16 -7.79
CA VAL A 30 -3.07 4.00 -6.64
C VAL A 30 -4.46 4.57 -6.81
N LEU A 31 -5.23 4.59 -5.74
CA LEU A 31 -6.49 5.32 -5.62
C LEU A 31 -6.24 6.62 -4.87
N ILE A 32 -6.56 7.74 -5.49
CA ILE A 32 -6.34 9.07 -4.93
C ILE A 32 -7.68 9.70 -4.60
N LYS A 33 -7.84 10.09 -3.33
CA LYS A 33 -8.97 10.88 -2.85
C LYS A 33 -8.60 12.35 -2.89
N ASN A 34 -9.29 13.11 -3.74
CA ASN A 34 -9.05 14.52 -4.02
C ASN A 34 -7.65 14.78 -4.62
N ILE A 35 -7.39 16.03 -4.98
CA ILE A 35 -6.08 16.47 -5.49
C ILE A 35 -5.07 16.45 -4.33
N ILE A 36 -3.88 15.92 -4.57
CA ILE A 36 -2.80 15.93 -3.58
C ILE A 36 -2.13 17.32 -3.58
N ASP A 37 -2.24 17.99 -2.45
CA ASP A 37 -1.51 19.21 -2.14
C ASP A 37 -0.30 18.85 -1.28
N SER A 38 0.89 19.03 -1.84
CA SER A 38 2.16 18.69 -1.18
C SER A 38 2.48 19.52 0.07
N THR A 39 1.70 20.59 0.34
CA THR A 39 1.85 21.42 1.53
C THR A 39 1.06 20.89 2.73
N MET A 40 0.21 19.89 2.51
CA MET A 40 -0.62 19.27 3.55
C MET A 40 -0.32 17.78 3.70
N PRO A 41 -0.44 17.22 4.91
CA PRO A 41 -0.27 15.79 5.10
C PRO A 41 -1.32 14.97 4.36
N THR A 42 -0.89 13.91 3.68
CA THR A 42 -1.74 12.96 2.97
C THR A 42 -1.97 11.71 3.82
N THR A 43 -3.23 11.25 3.93
CA THR A 43 -3.52 9.94 4.55
C THR A 43 -3.18 8.84 3.57
N VAL A 44 -2.22 7.96 3.94
CA VAL A 44 -1.64 6.97 3.03
C VAL A 44 -1.79 5.56 3.57
N ARG A 45 -2.09 4.62 2.68
CA ARG A 45 -1.93 3.18 2.90
C ARG A 45 -1.21 2.58 1.70
N VAL A 46 -0.16 1.83 1.95
CA VAL A 46 0.40 0.88 0.96
C VAL A 46 -0.14 -0.50 1.31
N HIS A 47 -0.86 -1.10 0.38
CA HIS A 47 -1.54 -2.37 0.54
C HIS A 47 -0.99 -3.38 -0.47
N VAL A 48 -0.42 -4.46 0.03
CA VAL A 48 -0.05 -5.61 -0.79
C VAL A 48 -1.30 -6.44 -1.00
N GLN A 49 -1.70 -6.63 -2.25
CA GLN A 49 -2.89 -7.40 -2.59
C GLN A 49 -2.74 -8.86 -2.18
N ASN A 50 -3.73 -9.36 -1.46
CA ASN A 50 -3.76 -10.75 -1.02
C ASN A 50 -5.19 -11.28 -1.08
N VAL A 51 -5.46 -12.21 -1.99
CA VAL A 51 -6.79 -12.79 -2.20
C VAL A 51 -7.37 -13.40 -0.92
N LEU A 52 -6.55 -13.97 -0.06
CA LEU A 52 -7.01 -14.61 1.17
C LEU A 52 -7.52 -13.59 2.21
N THR A 53 -6.88 -12.44 2.31
CA THR A 53 -7.32 -11.37 3.23
C THR A 53 -8.35 -10.46 2.61
N ASP A 54 -8.21 -10.13 1.35
CA ASP A 54 -9.01 -9.10 0.69
C ASP A 54 -10.35 -9.64 0.21
N THR A 55 -10.36 -10.85 -0.34
CA THR A 55 -11.57 -11.48 -0.90
C THR A 55 -12.20 -12.47 0.08
N ILE A 56 -11.40 -13.40 0.63
CA ILE A 56 -11.92 -14.45 1.53
C ILE A 56 -12.00 -13.95 2.98
N LYS A 57 -11.42 -12.78 3.29
CA LYS A 57 -11.43 -12.13 4.61
C LYS A 57 -10.87 -13.02 5.72
N SER A 58 -9.79 -13.75 5.42
CA SER A 58 -9.06 -14.54 6.42
C SER A 58 -8.59 -13.66 7.57
N THR A 59 -8.85 -14.08 8.80
CA THR A 59 -8.45 -13.37 10.03
C THR A 59 -7.08 -13.78 10.54
N ASN A 60 -6.42 -14.73 9.88
CA ASN A 60 -5.12 -15.26 10.30
C ASN A 60 -3.96 -14.27 10.11
N LEU A 61 -4.16 -13.22 9.35
CA LEU A 61 -3.16 -12.19 9.08
C LEU A 61 -3.54 -10.88 9.77
N SER A 62 -2.67 -10.38 10.66
CA SER A 62 -2.88 -9.10 11.36
C SER A 62 -2.44 -7.92 10.48
N THR A 63 -3.27 -7.54 9.53
CA THR A 63 -3.07 -6.36 8.69
C THR A 63 -4.26 -5.40 8.83
N TRP A 64 -4.10 -4.15 8.37
CA TRP A 64 -5.24 -3.25 8.18
C TRP A 64 -6.22 -3.88 7.18
N PRO A 65 -7.48 -4.14 7.55
CA PRO A 65 -8.48 -4.61 6.60
C PRO A 65 -8.64 -3.60 5.46
N LEU A 66 -8.74 -4.11 4.23
CA LEU A 66 -8.90 -3.29 3.03
C LEU A 66 -10.06 -2.30 3.15
N ASP A 67 -11.23 -2.80 3.56
CA ASP A 67 -12.44 -1.99 3.76
C ASP A 67 -12.23 -0.84 4.75
N SER A 68 -11.57 -1.11 5.87
CA SER A 68 -11.31 -0.10 6.90
C SER A 68 -10.35 0.98 6.42
N ALA A 69 -9.33 0.60 5.66
CA ALA A 69 -8.36 1.53 5.07
C ALA A 69 -9.04 2.42 4.02
N LEU A 70 -9.83 1.84 3.11
CA LEU A 70 -10.59 2.58 2.09
C LEU A 70 -11.58 3.55 2.73
N LYS A 71 -12.34 3.13 3.76
CA LYS A 71 -13.24 4.01 4.53
C LYS A 71 -12.49 5.16 5.19
N LYS A 72 -11.30 4.93 5.72
CA LYS A 72 -10.49 5.98 6.36
C LYS A 72 -10.00 7.00 5.34
N ILE A 73 -9.46 6.51 4.21
CA ILE A 73 -8.95 7.34 3.12
C ILE A 73 -10.08 8.15 2.47
N SER A 74 -11.23 7.54 2.22
CA SER A 74 -12.38 8.22 1.60
C SER A 74 -12.92 9.41 2.41
N LYS A 75 -12.71 9.39 3.74
CA LYS A 75 -13.11 10.45 4.67
C LYS A 75 -12.02 11.49 4.94
N SER A 76 -10.81 11.30 4.42
CA SER A 76 -9.71 12.24 4.59
C SER A 76 -9.86 13.45 3.66
N LYS A 77 -9.23 14.58 4.00
CA LYS A 77 -9.17 15.75 3.12
C LYS A 77 -8.48 15.42 1.81
N GLN A 78 -7.35 14.69 1.90
CA GLN A 78 -6.66 14.09 0.78
C GLN A 78 -6.09 12.74 1.22
N GLY A 79 -6.05 11.78 0.31
CA GLY A 79 -5.60 10.44 0.66
C GLY A 79 -5.15 9.64 -0.55
N ALA A 80 -4.27 8.69 -0.32
CA ALA A 80 -3.75 7.79 -1.34
C ALA A 80 -3.70 6.35 -0.81
N MET A 81 -4.26 5.43 -1.57
CA MET A 81 -4.15 4.01 -1.32
C MET A 81 -3.41 3.34 -2.46
N VAL A 82 -2.17 2.95 -2.21
CA VAL A 82 -1.32 2.25 -3.17
C VAL A 82 -1.58 0.76 -3.06
N PHE A 83 -1.87 0.13 -4.19
CA PHE A 83 -2.03 -1.32 -4.31
C PHE A 83 -0.80 -1.91 -5.01
N ILE A 84 -0.08 -2.73 -4.28
CA ILE A 84 1.04 -3.51 -4.81
C ILE A 84 0.52 -4.89 -5.18
N THR A 85 0.59 -5.21 -6.45
CA THR A 85 0.23 -6.52 -6.97
C THR A 85 1.41 -7.48 -6.82
N GLU A 86 1.15 -8.65 -6.29
CA GLU A 86 2.11 -9.74 -6.19
C GLU A 86 1.56 -10.99 -6.89
N ASN A 87 2.44 -11.75 -7.53
CA ASN A 87 2.07 -13.06 -8.04
C ASN A 87 1.92 -14.04 -6.88
N LEU A 88 0.83 -14.81 -6.89
CA LEU A 88 0.70 -15.96 -5.99
C LEU A 88 1.83 -16.96 -6.28
N SER A 89 2.78 -17.04 -5.36
CA SER A 89 3.90 -18.00 -5.44
C SER A 89 3.74 -19.07 -4.37
N THR A 90 4.47 -20.17 -4.52
CA THR A 90 4.60 -21.22 -3.48
C THR A 90 5.04 -20.65 -2.13
N ASN A 91 5.73 -19.51 -2.12
CA ASN A 91 6.11 -18.79 -0.90
C ASN A 91 4.90 -18.27 -0.12
N HIS A 92 3.84 -17.81 -0.80
CA HIS A 92 2.58 -17.41 -0.13
C HIS A 92 1.89 -18.61 0.52
N ILE A 93 1.92 -19.78 -0.14
CA ILE A 93 1.37 -21.01 0.41
C ILE A 93 2.18 -21.49 1.63
N ASN A 94 3.51 -21.37 1.56
CA ASN A 94 4.40 -21.72 2.66
C ASN A 94 4.23 -20.76 3.85
N TYR A 95 4.01 -19.46 3.60
CA TYR A 95 3.69 -18.48 4.64
C TYR A 95 2.42 -18.86 5.41
N LEU A 96 1.37 -19.31 4.73
CA LEU A 96 0.14 -19.80 5.36
C LEU A 96 0.37 -21.06 6.21
N LYS A 97 1.30 -21.92 5.79
CA LYS A 97 1.67 -23.13 6.55
C LYS A 97 2.53 -22.82 7.78
N THR A 98 3.36 -21.78 7.71
CA THR A 98 4.36 -21.44 8.74
C THR A 98 3.85 -20.49 9.80
N THR A 99 2.65 -19.91 9.68
CA THR A 99 2.02 -19.15 10.79
C THR A 99 1.79 -20.02 12.04
N LYS A 100 1.97 -21.33 11.93
CA LYS A 100 2.05 -22.27 13.09
C LYS A 100 3.48 -22.51 13.60
N LEU A 101 4.54 -22.06 12.93
CA LEU A 101 5.94 -22.33 13.28
C LEU A 101 6.78 -21.04 13.20
N ARG A 102 7.18 -20.57 14.37
CA ARG A 102 8.06 -19.40 14.58
C ARG A 102 9.45 -19.63 13.97
N SER A 103 9.68 -19.39 12.68
CA SER A 103 11.03 -19.12 12.16
C SER A 103 11.04 -18.80 10.65
N VAL A 104 10.61 -17.63 10.25
CA VAL A 104 10.87 -17.11 8.88
C VAL A 104 11.35 -15.66 8.99
N LYS A 105 12.50 -15.44 9.65
CA LYS A 105 13.12 -14.11 9.76
C LYS A 105 13.97 -13.72 8.55
N SER A 106 14.30 -14.61 7.62
CA SER A 106 15.29 -14.32 6.56
C SER A 106 14.72 -14.07 5.16
N MET A 107 13.53 -14.56 4.83
CA MET A 107 12.92 -14.36 3.48
C MET A 107 12.09 -13.07 3.36
N GLN A 108 11.62 -12.51 4.47
CA GLN A 108 10.78 -11.30 4.47
C GLN A 108 11.53 -10.00 4.14
N LYS A 109 12.87 -9.95 4.25
CA LYS A 109 13.60 -8.68 4.12
C LYS A 109 13.69 -8.15 2.68
N THR A 110 13.90 -9.01 1.69
CA THR A 110 14.08 -8.58 0.29
C THR A 110 12.76 -8.16 -0.36
N ASP A 111 11.68 -8.88 -0.13
CA ASP A 111 10.35 -8.55 -0.65
C ASP A 111 9.80 -7.28 0.02
N ASP A 112 10.05 -7.08 1.32
CA ASP A 112 9.70 -5.86 2.05
C ASP A 112 10.37 -4.61 1.44
N TYR A 113 11.65 -4.67 1.07
CA TYR A 113 12.37 -3.52 0.49
C TYR A 113 11.85 -3.15 -0.90
N ARG A 114 11.56 -4.14 -1.73
CA ARG A 114 11.00 -3.91 -3.07
C ARG A 114 9.60 -3.28 -2.98
N THR A 115 8.73 -3.85 -2.16
CA THR A 115 7.37 -3.33 -1.92
C THR A 115 7.41 -1.89 -1.41
N VAL A 116 8.30 -1.60 -0.45
CA VAL A 116 8.51 -0.23 0.05
C VAL A 116 9.01 0.69 -1.06
N GLY A 117 9.96 0.24 -1.89
CA GLY A 117 10.51 1.02 -3.00
C GLY A 117 9.47 1.36 -4.05
N ILE A 118 8.65 0.39 -4.50
CA ILE A 118 7.57 0.62 -5.46
C ILE A 118 6.53 1.58 -4.88
N GLY A 119 6.10 1.34 -3.65
CA GLY A 119 5.15 2.22 -2.95
C GLY A 119 5.66 3.65 -2.82
N ALA A 120 6.95 3.82 -2.48
CA ALA A 120 7.57 5.13 -2.36
C ALA A 120 7.66 5.87 -3.71
N GLN A 121 8.02 5.18 -4.79
CA GLN A 121 8.05 5.75 -6.14
C GLN A 121 6.67 6.25 -6.57
N ILE A 122 5.62 5.45 -6.38
CA ILE A 122 4.25 5.82 -6.72
C ILE A 122 3.80 7.04 -5.90
N LEU A 123 4.04 7.05 -4.58
CA LEU A 123 3.67 8.16 -3.71
C LEU A 123 4.40 9.45 -4.06
N SER A 124 5.69 9.36 -4.39
CA SER A 124 6.48 10.50 -4.84
C SER A 124 5.97 11.06 -6.17
N ASP A 125 5.64 10.17 -7.13
CA ASP A 125 5.13 10.55 -8.45
C ASP A 125 3.78 11.28 -8.40
N ILE A 126 2.91 10.96 -7.43
CA ILE A 126 1.63 11.65 -7.22
C ILE A 126 1.74 12.89 -6.33
N GLY A 127 2.96 13.30 -5.92
CA GLY A 127 3.22 14.54 -5.20
C GLY A 127 3.04 14.46 -3.68
N VAL A 128 2.95 13.28 -3.08
CA VAL A 128 2.95 13.11 -1.62
C VAL A 128 4.30 13.50 -1.05
N LYS A 129 4.30 14.25 0.07
CA LYS A 129 5.48 14.58 0.86
C LYS A 129 5.31 14.11 2.30
N ASP A 130 4.59 14.86 3.12
CA ASP A 130 4.26 14.46 4.47
C ASP A 130 3.05 13.52 4.47
N MET A 131 3.14 12.41 5.20
CA MET A 131 2.08 11.42 5.23
C MET A 131 1.70 10.96 6.63
N ILE A 132 0.40 10.71 6.78
CA ILE A 132 -0.20 9.99 7.90
C ILE A 132 -0.39 8.56 7.44
N LEU A 133 0.46 7.64 7.90
CA LEU A 133 0.50 6.27 7.41
C LEU A 133 -0.43 5.35 8.21
N LEU A 134 -1.34 4.67 7.52
CA LEU A 134 -2.20 3.64 8.11
C LEU A 134 -1.40 2.33 8.24
N SER A 135 -0.66 2.23 9.32
CA SER A 135 0.22 1.09 9.64
C SER A 135 0.58 1.12 11.11
N THR A 136 1.04 -0.01 11.63
CA THR A 136 1.81 -0.01 12.88
C THR A 136 3.12 0.75 12.69
N PRO A 137 3.63 1.43 13.73
CA PRO A 137 4.92 2.12 13.64
C PRO A 137 6.02 1.15 13.20
N LYS A 138 6.71 1.50 12.13
CA LYS A 138 7.83 0.73 11.56
C LYS A 138 8.82 1.70 10.95
N VAL A 139 10.10 1.44 11.11
CA VAL A 139 11.14 2.22 10.43
C VAL A 139 11.21 1.78 8.96
N TYR A 140 10.93 2.72 8.06
CA TYR A 140 11.06 2.52 6.62
C TYR A 140 12.34 3.18 6.14
N HIS A 141 13.40 2.38 6.00
CA HIS A 141 14.69 2.89 5.53
C HIS A 141 14.60 3.35 4.08
N GLY A 142 15.15 4.53 3.80
CA GLY A 142 15.32 5.04 2.45
C GLY A 142 14.11 5.77 1.84
N ILE A 143 12.95 5.84 2.49
CA ILE A 143 11.79 6.58 1.93
C ILE A 143 12.07 8.09 1.81
N ASN A 144 12.93 8.63 2.65
CA ASN A 144 13.33 10.05 2.59
C ASN A 144 14.06 10.37 1.26
N ALA A 145 14.74 9.40 0.63
CA ALA A 145 15.36 9.57 -0.68
C ALA A 145 14.32 9.85 -1.79
N PHE A 146 13.06 9.47 -1.57
CA PHE A 146 11.94 9.78 -2.46
C PHE A 146 11.20 11.08 -2.08
N GLY A 147 11.72 11.85 -1.13
CA GLY A 147 11.09 13.06 -0.62
C GLY A 147 9.88 12.81 0.29
N LEU A 148 9.73 11.59 0.80
CA LEU A 148 8.61 11.18 1.65
C LEU A 148 9.00 11.24 3.13
N ASN A 149 8.05 11.71 3.96
CA ASN A 149 8.20 11.79 5.39
C ASN A 149 6.94 11.28 6.10
N VAL A 150 7.10 10.37 7.06
CA VAL A 150 5.99 9.88 7.89
C VAL A 150 5.90 10.71 9.15
N ILE A 151 4.91 11.58 9.23
CA ILE A 151 4.69 12.46 10.39
C ILE A 151 3.84 11.79 11.48
N LYS A 152 3.04 10.79 11.11
CA LYS A 152 2.16 10.08 12.04
C LYS A 152 1.83 8.67 11.54
N TYR A 153 1.73 7.74 12.48
CA TYR A 153 1.16 6.41 12.25
C TYR A 153 -0.23 6.32 12.87
N ILE A 154 -1.14 5.63 12.17
CA ILE A 154 -2.42 5.22 12.73
C ILE A 154 -2.46 3.71 12.69
N SER A 155 -2.34 3.08 13.86
CA SER A 155 -2.55 1.64 14.03
C SER A 155 -4.05 1.30 14.01
N LYS A 156 -4.34 0.03 13.72
CA LYS A 156 -5.71 -0.50 13.76
C LYS A 156 -6.21 -0.55 15.19
#